data_dc504b2f76d0588036307413d3527865
#
_entry.id   dc504b2f76d0588036307413d3527865
#
_cell.length_a   1.000
_cell.length_b   1.000
_cell.length_c   1.000
_cell.angle_alpha   90.00
_cell.angle_beta   90.00
_cell.angle_gamma   90.00
#
_symmetry.space_group_name_H-M   'P 1'
#
loop_
_entity.id
_entity.type
_entity.pdbx_description
1 polymer ?
#
loop_
_entity_poly.entity_id
_entity_poly.type
_entity_poly.pdbx_seq_one_letter_code
_entity_poly.pdbx_strand_id
1 'polypeptide(L)'
;MKVLSLFSNVGIGETYLNKIGMEVVIANELEEDRVEFYRSMHPKTNMIQGSITDSEVYKEILQDASKHNIELIIATPPCQGMSIANARKTDKDDPRNSLIKKVVSLTLELNPKYVLIENVRGMASDKTFILDDDGNKINIMPFLVDKLGNDYEI
;
A
#
# COMPACT_ATOMS: atom_id res chain seq x y z
N MET A 1 -12.08 3.56 13.96
CA MET A 1 -10.71 3.74 13.48
C MET A 1 -10.70 4.54 12.20
N LYS A 2 -9.78 5.50 12.08
CA LYS A 2 -9.53 6.23 10.82
C LYS A 2 -8.56 5.43 9.95
N VAL A 3 -8.90 5.25 8.68
CA VAL A 3 -8.19 4.37 7.76
C VAL A 3 -7.65 5.17 6.56
N LEU A 4 -6.38 4.91 6.21
CA LEU A 4 -5.78 5.27 4.93
C LEU A 4 -5.75 4.02 4.05
N SER A 5 -6.37 4.07 2.88
CA SER A 5 -6.36 2.98 1.90
C SER A 5 -5.47 3.32 0.72
N LEU A 6 -4.48 2.48 0.46
CA LEU A 6 -3.51 2.62 -0.62
C LEU A 6 -3.75 1.54 -1.67
N PHE A 7 -3.65 1.91 -2.95
CA PHE A 7 -3.99 1.05 -4.10
C PHE A 7 -5.44 0.56 -4.03
N SER A 8 -6.34 1.47 -3.62
CA SER A 8 -7.72 1.14 -3.19
C SER A 8 -8.60 0.55 -4.29
N ASN A 9 -8.14 0.56 -5.54
CA ASN A 9 -8.93 0.09 -6.69
C ASN A 9 -10.31 0.79 -6.70
N VAL A 10 -11.38 0.05 -6.87
CA VAL A 10 -12.76 0.57 -6.83
C VAL A 10 -13.41 0.49 -5.43
N GLY A 11 -12.65 0.20 -4.38
CA GLY A 11 -13.11 0.23 -2.98
C GLY A 11 -13.96 -0.98 -2.55
N ILE A 12 -13.91 -2.11 -3.28
CA ILE A 12 -14.70 -3.30 -2.91
C ILE A 12 -14.30 -3.83 -1.53
N GLY A 13 -12.99 -3.92 -1.24
CA GLY A 13 -12.49 -4.38 0.05
C GLY A 13 -12.92 -3.53 1.23
N GLU A 14 -13.34 -2.29 0.97
CA GLU A 14 -13.68 -1.30 1.98
C GLU A 14 -15.18 -1.20 2.25
N THR A 15 -16.02 -1.84 1.42
CA THR A 15 -17.48 -1.67 1.39
C THR A 15 -18.16 -1.84 2.75
N TYR A 16 -17.62 -2.70 3.60
CA TYR A 16 -18.23 -3.01 4.90
C TYR A 16 -17.45 -2.49 6.11
N LEU A 17 -16.35 -1.77 5.92
CA LEU A 17 -15.51 -1.27 7.02
C LEU A 17 -16.30 -0.36 7.97
N ASN A 18 -17.17 0.49 7.41
CA ASN A 18 -18.03 1.36 8.22
C ASN A 18 -18.92 0.60 9.21
N LYS A 19 -19.35 -0.61 8.87
CA LYS A 19 -20.23 -1.42 9.74
C LYS A 19 -19.51 -1.94 10.99
N ILE A 20 -18.19 -1.96 10.96
CA ILE A 20 -17.34 -2.40 12.08
C ILE A 20 -16.56 -1.25 12.72
N GLY A 21 -16.97 -0.01 12.46
CA GLY A 21 -16.40 1.18 13.09
C GLY A 21 -15.08 1.65 12.47
N MET A 22 -14.76 1.22 11.24
CA MET A 22 -13.62 1.69 10.47
C MET A 22 -14.08 2.65 9.39
N GLU A 23 -13.51 3.85 9.34
CA GLU A 23 -13.84 4.89 8.37
C GLU A 23 -12.62 5.16 7.49
N VAL A 24 -12.74 4.86 6.19
CA VAL A 24 -11.72 5.24 5.21
C VAL A 24 -11.86 6.74 4.96
N VAL A 25 -10.91 7.51 5.47
CA VAL A 25 -10.92 8.97 5.34
C VAL A 25 -10.13 9.43 4.12
N ILE A 26 -9.10 8.67 3.73
CA ILE A 26 -8.26 8.93 2.57
C ILE A 26 -8.07 7.62 1.80
N ALA A 27 -8.13 7.70 0.48
CA ALA A 27 -7.80 6.61 -0.41
C ALA A 27 -6.88 7.11 -1.53
N ASN A 28 -6.01 6.24 -2.05
CA ASN A 28 -5.15 6.54 -3.20
C ASN A 28 -5.28 5.44 -4.26
N GLU A 29 -5.44 5.85 -5.50
CA GLU A 29 -5.50 4.99 -6.67
C GLU A 29 -4.88 5.72 -7.87
N LEU A 30 -4.23 4.96 -8.77
CA LEU A 30 -3.56 5.46 -9.96
C LEU A 30 -4.54 5.68 -11.13
N GLU A 31 -5.38 4.67 -11.39
CA GLU A 31 -6.19 4.58 -12.60
C GLU A 31 -7.46 5.45 -12.50
N GLU A 32 -7.63 6.37 -13.45
CA GLU A 32 -8.73 7.36 -13.47
C GLU A 32 -10.10 6.70 -13.39
N ASP A 33 -10.37 5.69 -14.22
CA ASP A 33 -11.65 4.98 -14.25
C ASP A 33 -12.01 4.38 -12.88
N ARG A 34 -11.01 3.88 -12.15
CA ARG A 34 -11.18 3.32 -10.81
C ARG A 34 -11.45 4.40 -9.79
N VAL A 35 -10.75 5.52 -9.89
CA VAL A 35 -10.93 6.70 -9.04
C VAL A 35 -12.35 7.25 -9.18
N GLU A 36 -12.86 7.39 -10.39
CA GLU A 36 -14.23 7.85 -10.63
C GLU A 36 -15.26 6.90 -10.02
N PHE A 37 -15.07 5.60 -10.22
CA PHE A 37 -15.95 4.60 -9.62
C PHE A 37 -15.88 4.64 -8.08
N TYR A 38 -14.66 4.71 -7.52
CA TYR A 38 -14.47 4.80 -6.07
C TYR A 38 -15.20 6.00 -5.48
N ARG A 39 -15.05 7.19 -6.08
CA ARG A 39 -15.72 8.42 -5.64
C ARG A 39 -17.25 8.27 -5.61
N SER A 40 -17.82 7.53 -6.58
CA SER A 40 -19.25 7.28 -6.62
C SER A 40 -19.73 6.38 -5.47
N MET A 41 -18.93 5.41 -5.07
CA MET A 41 -19.23 4.43 -4.02
C MET A 41 -18.92 4.97 -2.63
N HIS A 42 -17.89 5.80 -2.50
CA HIS A 42 -17.34 6.31 -1.24
C HIS A 42 -17.25 7.85 -1.24
N PRO A 43 -18.38 8.57 -1.37
CA PRO A 43 -18.38 10.03 -1.60
C PRO A 43 -17.84 10.85 -0.41
N LYS A 44 -17.62 10.23 0.74
CA LYS A 44 -17.09 10.90 1.94
C LYS A 44 -15.58 10.74 2.09
N THR A 45 -14.97 9.82 1.33
CA THR A 45 -13.53 9.56 1.37
C THR A 45 -12.81 10.56 0.47
N ASN A 46 -11.74 11.19 0.96
CA ASN A 46 -10.86 11.96 0.09
C ASN A 46 -10.04 11.01 -0.79
N MET A 47 -10.39 10.93 -2.07
CA MET A 47 -9.69 10.11 -3.06
C MET A 47 -8.61 10.94 -3.77
N ILE A 48 -7.37 10.61 -3.52
CA ILE A 48 -6.17 11.18 -4.14
C ILE A 48 -5.78 10.33 -5.34
N GLN A 49 -5.88 10.89 -6.52
CA GLN A 49 -5.50 10.23 -7.77
C GLN A 49 -4.01 10.40 -8.04
N GLY A 50 -3.36 9.33 -8.46
CA GLY A 50 -1.98 9.37 -8.95
C GLY A 50 -1.08 8.30 -8.35
N SER A 51 0.14 8.23 -8.88
CA SER A 51 1.12 7.26 -8.41
C SER A 51 1.69 7.65 -7.06
N ILE A 52 1.67 6.75 -6.11
CA ILE A 52 2.34 6.92 -4.79
C ILE A 52 3.87 7.13 -4.92
N THR A 53 4.46 6.83 -6.10
CA THR A 53 5.87 7.11 -6.37
C THR A 53 6.12 8.53 -6.82
N ASP A 54 5.08 9.25 -7.25
CA ASP A 54 5.16 10.67 -7.53
C ASP A 54 5.32 11.45 -6.22
N SER A 55 6.28 12.37 -6.18
CA SER A 55 6.62 13.11 -4.97
C SER A 55 5.51 14.04 -4.49
N GLU A 56 4.73 14.61 -5.40
CA GLU A 56 3.65 15.52 -5.04
C GLU A 56 2.44 14.74 -4.51
N VAL A 57 2.09 13.62 -5.18
CA VAL A 57 1.04 12.71 -4.71
C VAL A 57 1.38 12.14 -3.33
N TYR A 58 2.63 11.70 -3.14
CA TYR A 58 3.10 11.20 -1.84
C TYR A 58 2.97 12.24 -0.73
N LYS A 59 3.41 13.47 -1.00
CA LYS A 59 3.29 14.59 -0.06
C LYS A 59 1.84 14.93 0.25
N GLU A 60 0.96 14.93 -0.76
CA GLU A 60 -0.47 15.17 -0.57
C GLU A 60 -1.10 14.12 0.35
N ILE A 61 -0.82 12.83 0.11
CA ILE A 61 -1.27 11.74 0.97
C ILE A 61 -0.79 11.95 2.41
N LEU A 62 0.51 12.23 2.61
CA LEU A 62 1.09 12.41 3.93
C LEU A 62 0.51 13.62 4.67
N GLN A 63 0.39 14.76 3.98
CA GLN A 63 -0.15 15.99 4.55
C GLN A 63 -1.62 15.84 4.95
N ASP A 64 -2.41 15.14 4.15
CA ASP A 64 -3.82 14.94 4.46
C ASP A 64 -3.99 13.90 5.57
N ALA A 65 -3.25 12.79 5.50
CA ALA A 65 -3.24 11.76 6.55
C ALA A 65 -2.86 12.31 7.93
N SER A 66 -1.90 13.24 7.99
CA SER A 66 -1.46 13.88 9.23
C SER A 66 -2.57 14.69 9.93
N LYS A 67 -3.60 15.13 9.20
CA LYS A 67 -4.76 15.85 9.77
C LYS A 67 -5.77 14.91 10.44
N HIS A 68 -5.72 13.61 10.15
CA HIS A 68 -6.78 12.66 10.50
C HIS A 68 -6.44 11.66 11.61
N ASN A 69 -5.22 11.67 12.14
CA ASN A 69 -4.77 10.67 13.12
C ASN A 69 -5.08 9.24 12.63
N ILE A 70 -4.43 8.85 11.52
CA ILE A 70 -4.63 7.53 10.93
C ILE A 70 -4.26 6.43 11.92
N GLU A 71 -5.18 5.49 12.14
CA GLU A 71 -4.97 4.35 13.05
C GLU A 71 -4.68 3.03 12.30
N LEU A 72 -5.10 2.94 11.03
CA LEU A 72 -4.90 1.76 10.20
C LEU A 72 -4.51 2.19 8.79
N ILE A 73 -3.45 1.59 8.26
CA ILE A 73 -3.14 1.62 6.83
C ILE A 73 -3.55 0.28 6.22
N ILE A 74 -4.37 0.32 5.16
CA ILE A 74 -4.66 -0.83 4.30
C ILE A 74 -3.93 -0.60 2.99
N ALA A 75 -3.13 -1.56 2.54
CA ALA A 75 -2.38 -1.46 1.30
C ALA A 75 -2.51 -2.76 0.49
N THR A 76 -2.96 -2.65 -0.75
CA THR A 76 -3.10 -3.77 -1.69
C THR A 76 -2.24 -3.53 -2.95
N PRO A 77 -0.90 -3.47 -2.80
CA PRO A 77 -0.01 -3.16 -3.91
C PRO A 77 -0.10 -4.22 -5.01
N PRO A 78 0.06 -3.84 -6.30
CA PRO A 78 -0.09 -4.76 -7.41
C PRO A 78 0.85 -5.96 -7.33
N CYS A 79 0.28 -7.16 -7.48
CA CYS A 79 0.96 -8.45 -7.35
C CYS A 79 1.65 -8.95 -8.63
N GLN A 80 1.67 -8.17 -9.71
CA GLN A 80 2.08 -8.64 -11.04
C GLN A 80 3.56 -9.03 -11.13
N GLY A 81 4.43 -8.45 -10.30
CA GLY A 81 5.83 -8.87 -10.15
C GLY A 81 6.02 -10.08 -9.23
N MET A 82 5.01 -10.42 -8.43
CA MET A 82 5.06 -11.43 -7.34
C MET A 82 4.28 -12.70 -7.66
N SER A 83 3.50 -12.72 -8.77
CA SER A 83 2.64 -13.85 -9.12
C SER A 83 3.47 -15.02 -9.65
N ILE A 84 3.22 -16.23 -9.11
CA ILE A 84 3.80 -17.50 -9.58
C ILE A 84 3.52 -17.75 -11.07
N ALA A 85 2.40 -17.24 -11.60
CA ALA A 85 2.08 -17.30 -13.02
C ALA A 85 3.07 -16.53 -13.92
N ASN A 86 3.78 -15.55 -13.37
CA ASN A 86 4.84 -14.79 -14.03
C ASN A 86 6.27 -15.34 -13.81
N ALA A 87 6.42 -16.52 -13.21
CA ALA A 87 7.70 -17.15 -12.89
C ALA A 87 8.62 -17.38 -14.10
N ARG A 88 8.14 -17.19 -15.33
CA ARG A 88 8.94 -17.23 -16.56
C ARG A 88 9.71 -15.92 -16.86
N LYS A 89 9.48 -14.85 -16.10
CA LYS A 89 10.23 -13.59 -16.18
C LYS A 89 11.14 -13.42 -14.95
N THR A 90 11.84 -14.47 -14.61
CA THR A 90 12.88 -14.48 -13.60
C THR A 90 13.99 -13.51 -14.01
N ASP A 91 14.43 -12.64 -13.13
CA ASP A 91 15.61 -11.77 -13.20
C ASP A 91 15.41 -10.30 -13.55
N LYS A 92 14.21 -9.78 -13.61
CA LYS A 92 14.07 -8.33 -13.71
C LYS A 92 13.39 -7.80 -12.45
N ASP A 93 14.08 -6.84 -11.82
CA ASP A 93 13.49 -5.92 -10.88
C ASP A 93 12.19 -5.36 -11.48
N ASP A 94 11.06 -5.86 -11.01
CA ASP A 94 9.77 -5.29 -11.40
C ASP A 94 9.58 -4.02 -10.55
N PRO A 95 9.56 -2.82 -11.13
CA PRO A 95 9.45 -1.57 -10.38
C PRO A 95 8.21 -1.53 -9.49
N ARG A 96 7.20 -2.36 -9.76
CA ARG A 96 6.01 -2.51 -8.91
C ARG A 96 6.31 -3.18 -7.57
N ASN A 97 7.36 -4.00 -7.49
CA ASN A 97 7.78 -4.57 -6.20
C ASN A 97 8.28 -3.48 -5.25
N SER A 98 8.83 -2.38 -5.79
CA SER A 98 9.30 -1.24 -4.99
C SER A 98 8.17 -0.40 -4.38
N LEU A 99 6.91 -0.58 -4.81
CA LEU A 99 5.76 0.11 -4.22
C LEU A 99 5.59 -0.21 -2.73
N ILE A 100 6.00 -1.40 -2.31
CA ILE A 100 6.00 -1.79 -0.89
C ILE A 100 6.89 -0.87 -0.05
N LYS A 101 8.00 -0.34 -0.60
CA LYS A 101 8.86 0.62 0.09
C LYS A 101 8.10 1.91 0.45
N LYS A 102 7.21 2.37 -0.44
CA LYS A 102 6.38 3.56 -0.20
C LYS A 102 5.34 3.32 0.90
N VAL A 103 4.78 2.10 0.96
CA VAL A 103 3.90 1.70 2.08
C VAL A 103 4.66 1.75 3.39
N VAL A 104 5.85 1.17 3.43
CA VAL A 104 6.72 1.18 4.62
C VAL A 104 7.09 2.61 5.02
N SER A 105 7.46 3.46 4.08
CA SER A 105 7.78 4.88 4.36
C SER A 105 6.59 5.60 4.99
N LEU A 106 5.38 5.49 4.40
CA LEU A 106 4.16 6.08 4.99
C LEU A 106 3.83 5.51 6.37
N THR A 107 4.05 4.21 6.57
CA THR A 107 3.85 3.57 7.86
C THR A 107 4.75 4.18 8.93
N LEU A 108 6.04 4.34 8.64
CA LEU A 108 7.00 4.93 9.58
C LEU A 108 6.72 6.41 9.85
N GLU A 109 6.29 7.17 8.84
CA GLU A 109 5.99 8.59 8.97
C GLU A 109 4.68 8.85 9.73
N LEU A 110 3.64 8.02 9.51
CA LEU A 110 2.32 8.20 10.13
C LEU A 110 2.16 7.45 11.46
N ASN A 111 2.98 6.44 11.69
CA ASN A 111 2.98 5.59 12.90
C ASN A 111 1.57 5.12 13.31
N PRO A 112 0.79 4.47 12.42
CA PRO A 112 -0.55 3.98 12.74
C PRO A 112 -0.48 2.81 13.73
N LYS A 113 -1.59 2.49 14.41
CA LYS A 113 -1.66 1.32 15.29
C LYS A 113 -1.54 -0.01 14.57
N TYR A 114 -2.07 -0.06 13.35
CA TYR A 114 -2.16 -1.27 12.55
C TYR A 114 -1.80 -1.01 11.10
N VAL A 115 -1.20 -2.01 10.47
CA VAL A 115 -0.92 -2.03 9.03
C VAL A 115 -1.39 -3.35 8.47
N LEU A 116 -2.26 -3.32 7.46
CA LEU A 116 -2.70 -4.49 6.71
C LEU A 116 -2.14 -4.41 5.29
N ILE A 117 -1.24 -5.31 4.95
CA ILE A 117 -0.72 -5.45 3.60
C ILE A 117 -1.28 -6.74 3.01
N GLU A 118 -2.16 -6.62 2.01
CA GLU A 118 -2.71 -7.76 1.28
C GLU A 118 -1.92 -7.98 0.00
N ASN A 119 -1.54 -9.22 -0.27
CA ASN A 119 -0.91 -9.59 -1.53
C ASN A 119 -1.03 -11.11 -1.76
N VAL A 120 -0.57 -11.57 -2.94
CA VAL A 120 -0.52 -13.00 -3.25
C VAL A 120 0.57 -13.73 -2.44
N ARG A 121 0.40 -15.04 -2.24
CA ARG A 121 1.37 -15.88 -1.53
C ARG A 121 2.80 -15.78 -2.05
N GLY A 122 2.95 -15.40 -3.34
CA GLY A 122 4.25 -15.17 -3.96
C GLY A 122 5.07 -14.05 -3.32
N MET A 123 4.44 -13.10 -2.61
CA MET A 123 5.15 -12.04 -1.89
C MET A 123 6.10 -12.61 -0.81
N ALA A 124 5.71 -13.68 -0.15
CA ALA A 124 6.52 -14.35 0.88
C ALA A 124 7.54 -15.37 0.30
N SER A 125 7.62 -15.47 -1.02
CA SER A 125 8.55 -16.40 -1.67
C SER A 125 9.98 -15.87 -1.69
N ASP A 126 10.96 -16.76 -1.50
CA ASP A 126 12.39 -16.45 -1.65
C ASP A 126 12.78 -16.00 -3.07
N LYS A 127 11.87 -16.18 -4.05
CA LYS A 127 12.06 -15.74 -5.44
C LYS A 127 11.58 -14.32 -5.70
N THR A 128 10.89 -13.71 -4.73
CA THR A 128 10.35 -12.36 -4.84
C THR A 128 11.21 -11.41 -4.03
N PHE A 129 11.75 -10.40 -4.68
CA PHE A 129 12.67 -9.44 -4.08
C PHE A 129 12.38 -8.03 -4.55
N ILE A 130 12.89 -7.09 -3.79
CA ILE A 130 13.05 -5.68 -4.12
C ILE A 130 14.53 -5.34 -4.13
N LEU A 131 14.90 -4.22 -4.71
CA LEU A 131 16.25 -3.67 -4.52
C LEU A 131 16.25 -2.76 -3.29
N ASP A 132 17.28 -2.90 -2.44
CA ASP A 132 17.56 -1.92 -1.39
C ASP A 132 18.10 -0.61 -1.98
N ASP A 133 18.51 0.32 -1.14
CA ASP A 133 19.01 1.62 -1.59
C ASP A 133 20.42 1.53 -2.19
N ASP A 134 21.15 0.44 -1.90
CA ASP A 134 22.47 0.11 -2.45
C ASP A 134 22.38 -0.74 -3.73
N GLY A 135 21.16 -1.11 -4.17
CA GLY A 135 20.90 -1.94 -5.35
C GLY A 135 21.03 -3.44 -5.11
N ASN A 136 21.11 -3.90 -3.85
CA ASN A 136 21.16 -5.33 -3.54
C ASN A 136 19.76 -5.92 -3.50
N LYS A 137 19.63 -7.20 -3.88
CA LYS A 137 18.38 -7.93 -3.81
C LYS A 137 18.05 -8.30 -2.36
N ILE A 138 16.90 -7.88 -1.87
CA ILE A 138 16.36 -8.27 -0.57
C ILE A 138 14.96 -8.83 -0.72
N ASN A 139 14.66 -9.94 -0.07
CA ASN A 139 13.29 -10.51 -0.06
C ASN A 139 12.34 -9.61 0.70
N ILE A 140 11.07 -9.57 0.27
CA ILE A 140 10.08 -8.64 0.83
C ILE A 140 9.82 -8.91 2.32
N MET A 141 9.63 -10.17 2.73
CA MET A 141 9.35 -10.45 4.14
C MET A 141 10.49 -10.06 5.08
N PRO A 142 11.76 -10.45 4.82
CA PRO A 142 12.89 -9.93 5.59
C PRO A 142 12.97 -8.39 5.61
N PHE A 143 12.68 -7.73 4.49
CA PHE A 143 12.65 -6.27 4.42
C PHE A 143 11.57 -5.67 5.35
N LEU A 144 10.35 -6.23 5.36
CA LEU A 144 9.28 -5.76 6.24
C LEU A 144 9.64 -5.95 7.71
N VAL A 145 10.22 -7.11 8.07
CA VAL A 145 10.66 -7.38 9.44
C VAL A 145 11.79 -6.43 9.85
N ASP A 146 12.76 -6.17 8.98
CA ASP A 146 13.86 -5.22 9.26
C ASP A 146 13.34 -3.79 9.49
N LYS A 147 12.38 -3.34 8.68
CA LYS A 147 11.90 -1.95 8.73
C LYS A 147 10.83 -1.70 9.78
N LEU A 148 9.96 -2.67 10.02
CA LEU A 148 8.77 -2.50 10.87
C LEU A 148 8.80 -3.34 12.15
N GLY A 149 9.63 -4.38 12.24
CA GLY A 149 9.60 -5.35 13.33
C GLY A 149 9.99 -4.80 14.72
N ASN A 150 10.53 -3.58 14.80
CA ASN A 150 10.78 -2.91 16.09
C ASN A 150 9.51 -2.26 16.65
N ASP A 151 8.59 -1.85 15.77
CA ASP A 151 7.40 -1.07 16.11
C ASP A 151 6.11 -1.88 15.97
N TYR A 152 6.16 -2.98 15.18
CA TYR A 152 5.02 -3.84 14.87
C TYR A 152 5.36 -5.31 15.08
N GLU A 153 4.39 -6.07 15.59
CA GLU A 153 4.39 -7.53 15.53
C GLU A 153 3.96 -7.97 14.10
N ILE A 154 4.84 -8.75 13.41
CA ILE A 154 4.66 -9.14 12.00
C ILE A 154 4.47 -10.65 11.88
#